data_af792f69cbf75a80b01cc97556da4fab
#
_entry.id   af792f69cbf75a80b01cc97556da4fab
#
_cell.length_a   1.000
_cell.length_b   1.000
_cell.length_c   1.000
_cell.angle_alpha   90.00
_cell.angle_beta   90.00
_cell.angle_gamma   90.00
#
_symmetry.space_group_name_H-M   'P 1'
#
loop_
_entity.id
_entity.type
_entity.pdbx_description
1 polymer ?
#
loop_
_entity_poly.entity_id
_entity_poly.type
_entity_poly.pdbx_seq_one_letter_code
_entity_poly.pdbx_strand_id
1 'polypeptide(L)'
;MREVWPTRLPLTVRLGISDFKEGSQTIEESIALIKRFKALGLDLIDVSLGFNIPDVSGVPWGPAFMAPYAARIRREAEIPTAAGWFIATPQQADAIVREEQGDIVMLAHAMLDDPNWPWHAAKALGVPNAKWTLPAQYAHWIRE
;
A
#
# COMPACT_ATOMS: atom_id res chain seq x y z
N MET A 1 -19.76 -11.13 0.51
CA MET A 1 -18.55 -11.60 -0.20
C MET A 1 -17.84 -12.70 0.59
N ARG A 2 -17.57 -12.54 1.87
CA ARG A 2 -16.90 -13.58 2.68
C ARG A 2 -17.63 -14.93 2.72
N GLU A 3 -18.95 -14.96 2.61
CA GLU A 3 -19.74 -16.20 2.56
C GLU A 3 -19.41 -17.12 1.37
N VAL A 4 -18.98 -16.53 0.25
CA VAL A 4 -18.62 -17.27 -0.98
C VAL A 4 -17.12 -17.30 -1.25
N TRP A 5 -16.32 -16.50 -0.52
CA TRP A 5 -14.87 -16.45 -0.68
C TRP A 5 -14.20 -17.43 0.27
N PRO A 6 -13.32 -18.33 -0.22
CA PRO A 6 -12.67 -19.33 0.64
C PRO A 6 -11.90 -18.69 1.79
N THR A 7 -12.11 -19.17 3.02
CA THR A 7 -11.49 -18.61 4.23
C THR A 7 -9.97 -18.69 4.23
N ARG A 8 -9.37 -19.63 3.47
CA ARG A 8 -7.91 -19.77 3.30
C ARG A 8 -7.28 -18.70 2.39
N LEU A 9 -8.08 -17.93 1.69
CA LEU A 9 -7.61 -16.86 0.80
C LEU A 9 -7.84 -15.50 1.45
N PRO A 10 -6.87 -14.57 1.39
CA PRO A 10 -7.05 -13.24 1.91
C PRO A 10 -8.14 -12.48 1.14
N LEU A 11 -8.91 -11.68 1.86
CA LEU A 11 -9.85 -10.73 1.29
C LEU A 11 -9.34 -9.33 1.56
N THR A 12 -9.06 -8.59 0.50
CA THR A 12 -8.54 -7.23 0.57
C THR A 12 -9.48 -6.25 -0.12
N VAL A 13 -9.48 -5.00 0.32
CA VAL A 13 -10.25 -3.91 -0.29
C VAL A 13 -9.37 -2.69 -0.43
N ARG A 14 -9.45 -2.03 -1.59
CA ARG A 14 -8.92 -0.68 -1.76
C ARG A 14 -10.03 0.32 -1.43
N LEU A 15 -9.74 1.25 -0.54
CA LEU A 15 -10.68 2.25 -0.08
C LEU A 15 -10.08 3.66 -0.16
N GLY A 16 -10.80 4.58 -0.77
CA GLY A 16 -10.55 6.02 -0.64
C GLY A 16 -10.96 6.46 0.76
N ILE A 17 -10.00 6.94 1.55
CA ILE A 17 -10.21 7.22 2.97
C ILE A 17 -10.59 8.67 3.26
N SER A 18 -10.35 9.57 2.33
CA SER A 18 -10.72 10.99 2.42
C SER A 18 -10.58 11.65 1.05
N ASP A 19 -11.33 12.71 0.82
CA ASP A 19 -11.12 13.65 -0.29
C ASP A 19 -10.33 14.88 0.16
N PHE A 20 -9.95 14.97 1.43
CA PHE A 20 -9.22 16.08 2.05
C PHE A 20 -9.93 17.42 1.90
N LYS A 21 -11.24 17.42 1.91
CA LYS A 21 -12.10 18.59 1.80
C LYS A 21 -13.12 18.65 2.92
N GLU A 22 -13.39 19.85 3.42
CA GLU A 22 -14.45 20.08 4.41
C GLU A 22 -15.81 19.61 3.86
N GLY A 23 -16.58 18.91 4.69
CA GLY A 23 -17.86 18.32 4.32
C GLY A 23 -17.82 17.05 3.47
N SER A 24 -16.62 16.55 3.14
CA SER A 24 -16.43 15.23 2.51
C SER A 24 -16.12 14.14 3.55
N GLN A 25 -15.97 12.90 3.09
CA GLN A 25 -15.60 11.76 3.93
C GLN A 25 -14.34 12.05 4.74
N THR A 26 -14.42 11.84 6.05
CA THR A 26 -13.31 12.01 6.98
C THR A 26 -12.54 10.71 7.17
N ILE A 27 -11.30 10.83 7.65
CA ILE A 27 -10.52 9.64 8.00
C ILE A 27 -11.12 8.88 9.18
N GLU A 28 -11.76 9.57 10.12
CA GLU A 28 -12.44 8.99 11.27
C GLU A 28 -13.60 8.09 10.84
N GLU A 29 -14.41 8.55 9.91
CA GLU A 29 -15.50 7.75 9.32
C GLU A 29 -14.95 6.54 8.58
N SER A 30 -13.85 6.71 7.84
CA SER A 30 -13.18 5.61 7.14
C SER A 30 -12.62 4.57 8.13
N ILE A 31 -11.99 4.99 9.22
CA ILE A 31 -11.51 4.07 10.27
C ILE A 31 -12.68 3.30 10.90
N ALA A 32 -13.80 3.97 11.18
CA ALA A 32 -14.99 3.32 11.71
C ALA A 32 -15.55 2.27 10.73
N LEU A 33 -15.58 2.58 9.44
CA LEU A 33 -15.99 1.66 8.38
C LEU A 33 -15.04 0.47 8.26
N ILE A 34 -13.73 0.71 8.29
CA ILE A 34 -12.71 -0.34 8.19
C ILE A 34 -12.79 -1.30 9.38
N LYS A 35 -13.03 -0.82 10.60
CA LYS A 35 -13.28 -1.68 11.77
C LYS A 35 -14.46 -2.61 11.56
N ARG A 36 -15.53 -2.13 10.91
CA ARG A 36 -16.68 -2.97 10.56
C ARG A 36 -16.32 -4.01 9.50
N PHE A 37 -15.54 -3.64 8.48
CA PHE A 37 -15.05 -4.58 7.47
C PHE A 37 -14.15 -5.65 8.07
N LYS A 38 -13.24 -5.28 8.98
CA LYS A 38 -12.42 -6.24 9.74
C LYS A 38 -13.29 -7.26 10.49
N ALA A 39 -14.32 -6.78 11.19
CA ALA A 39 -15.26 -7.67 11.91
C ALA A 39 -16.03 -8.61 10.98
N LEU A 40 -16.18 -8.25 9.70
CA LEU A 40 -16.79 -9.08 8.66
C LEU A 40 -15.77 -9.94 7.91
N GLY A 41 -14.51 -9.97 8.34
CA GLY A 41 -13.48 -10.84 7.81
C GLY A 41 -12.62 -10.22 6.70
N LEU A 42 -12.45 -8.91 6.66
CA LEU A 42 -11.44 -8.26 5.83
C LEU A 42 -10.05 -8.49 6.44
N ASP A 43 -9.07 -8.85 5.61
CA ASP A 43 -7.72 -9.18 6.06
C ASP A 43 -6.73 -8.04 5.88
N LEU A 44 -6.94 -7.17 4.88
CA LEU A 44 -6.06 -6.03 4.59
C LEU A 44 -6.81 -4.92 3.88
N ILE A 45 -6.41 -3.68 4.14
CA ILE A 45 -6.91 -2.49 3.45
C ILE A 45 -5.81 -1.83 2.62
N ASP A 46 -6.05 -1.61 1.33
CA ASP A 46 -5.23 -0.76 0.47
C ASP A 46 -5.74 0.68 0.58
N VAL A 47 -4.91 1.51 1.21
CA VAL A 47 -5.27 2.89 1.57
C VAL A 47 -5.07 3.82 0.38
N SER A 48 -6.15 4.44 -0.06
CA SER A 48 -6.17 5.29 -1.24
C SER A 48 -6.83 6.65 -0.98
N LEU A 49 -6.66 7.54 -1.95
CA LEU A 49 -7.40 8.80 -2.04
C LEU A 49 -8.84 8.54 -2.54
N GLY A 50 -9.80 9.31 -2.06
CA GLY A 50 -11.22 9.15 -2.39
C GLY A 50 -11.54 9.39 -3.85
N PHE A 51 -11.21 10.58 -4.35
CA PHE A 51 -11.63 11.07 -5.68
C PHE A 51 -13.16 11.05 -5.90
N ASN A 52 -13.93 11.21 -4.82
CA ASN A 52 -15.39 11.29 -4.92
C ASN A 52 -15.84 12.68 -5.40
N ILE A 53 -14.94 13.66 -5.31
CA ILE A 53 -15.15 15.06 -5.75
C ILE A 53 -14.03 15.49 -6.70
N PRO A 54 -14.30 16.40 -7.67
CA PRO A 54 -13.28 16.87 -8.61
C PRO A 54 -12.21 17.77 -7.99
N ASP A 55 -12.53 18.43 -6.87
CA ASP A 55 -11.62 19.36 -6.20
C ASP A 55 -10.58 18.62 -5.37
N VAL A 56 -9.35 18.65 -5.81
CA VAL A 56 -8.19 18.01 -5.17
C VAL A 56 -7.25 19.01 -4.49
N SER A 57 -7.69 20.26 -4.30
CA SER A 57 -6.85 21.34 -3.75
C SER A 57 -6.42 21.11 -2.30
N GLY A 58 -7.20 20.33 -1.54
CA GLY A 58 -6.89 19.98 -0.14
C GLY A 58 -5.96 18.78 0.01
N VAL A 59 -5.62 18.08 -1.08
CA VAL A 59 -4.77 16.89 -1.02
C VAL A 59 -3.32 17.29 -0.73
N PRO A 60 -2.67 16.69 0.30
CA PRO A 60 -1.30 17.03 0.67
C PRO A 60 -0.27 16.32 -0.25
N TRP A 61 -0.28 16.66 -1.53
CA TRP A 61 0.58 16.03 -2.53
C TRP A 61 2.06 16.03 -2.12
N GLY A 62 2.71 14.90 -2.27
CA GLY A 62 4.13 14.73 -1.97
C GLY A 62 4.55 13.26 -2.02
N PRO A 63 5.86 12.98 -1.89
CA PRO A 63 6.37 11.62 -1.87
C PRO A 63 5.72 10.80 -0.73
N ALA A 64 5.15 9.65 -1.08
CA ALA A 64 4.53 8.71 -0.12
C ALA A 64 3.47 9.35 0.81
N PHE A 65 2.76 10.41 0.36
CA PHE A 65 1.87 11.21 1.22
C PHE A 65 0.75 10.41 1.89
N MET A 66 0.40 9.23 1.38
CA MET A 66 -0.60 8.37 1.99
C MET A 66 -0.05 7.47 3.12
N ALA A 67 1.27 7.34 3.25
CA ALA A 67 1.87 6.47 4.26
C ALA A 67 1.49 6.83 5.72
N PRO A 68 1.48 8.12 6.14
CA PRO A 68 1.01 8.48 7.48
C PRO A 68 -0.44 8.10 7.78
N TYR A 69 -1.30 8.14 6.75
CA TYR A 69 -2.71 7.74 6.87
C TYR A 69 -2.85 6.22 6.95
N ALA A 70 -2.06 5.47 6.19
CA ALA A 70 -1.99 4.02 6.29
C ALA A 70 -1.52 3.60 7.69
N ALA A 71 -0.48 4.24 8.23
CA ALA A 71 -0.01 4.03 9.60
C ALA A 71 -1.10 4.30 10.65
N ARG A 72 -1.85 5.38 10.48
CA ARG A 72 -2.95 5.71 11.38
C ARG A 72 -4.04 4.63 11.35
N ILE A 73 -4.48 4.21 10.16
CA ILE A 73 -5.48 3.14 9.98
C ILE A 73 -4.97 1.82 10.57
N ARG A 74 -3.71 1.45 10.28
CA ARG A 74 -3.07 0.25 10.82
C ARG A 74 -3.15 0.19 12.33
N ARG A 75 -2.81 1.28 12.97
CA ARG A 75 -2.83 1.39 14.45
C ARG A 75 -4.25 1.43 15.03
N GLU A 76 -5.14 2.26 14.46
CA GLU A 76 -6.45 2.52 15.04
C GLU A 76 -7.51 1.46 14.71
N ALA A 77 -7.44 0.85 13.51
CA ALA A 77 -8.32 -0.24 13.12
C ALA A 77 -7.70 -1.63 13.39
N GLU A 78 -6.39 -1.68 13.76
CA GLU A 78 -5.65 -2.91 14.05
C GLU A 78 -5.76 -3.91 12.88
N ILE A 79 -5.60 -3.43 11.65
CA ILE A 79 -5.66 -4.22 10.42
C ILE A 79 -4.41 -3.96 9.57
N PRO A 80 -3.86 -4.97 8.91
CA PRO A 80 -2.78 -4.75 7.96
C PRO A 80 -3.16 -3.75 6.85
N THR A 81 -2.21 -2.90 6.47
CA THR A 81 -2.43 -1.85 5.47
C THR A 81 -1.44 -1.94 4.31
N ALA A 82 -1.91 -1.57 3.13
CA ALA A 82 -1.05 -1.26 2.00
C ALA A 82 -1.01 0.25 1.79
N ALA A 83 0.19 0.81 1.59
CA ALA A 83 0.40 2.21 1.30
C ALA A 83 0.88 2.40 -0.13
N GLY A 84 0.32 3.37 -0.82
CA GLY A 84 0.67 3.74 -2.18
C GLY A 84 0.93 5.24 -2.33
N TRP A 85 0.86 5.70 -3.59
CA TRP A 85 0.98 7.09 -4.00
C TRP A 85 2.38 7.71 -3.88
N PHE A 86 2.97 8.04 -5.04
CA PHE A 86 4.28 8.70 -5.18
C PHE A 86 5.43 8.05 -4.40
N ILE A 87 5.41 6.73 -4.30
CA ILE A 87 6.55 5.94 -3.83
C ILE A 87 7.40 5.65 -5.07
N ALA A 88 8.55 6.31 -5.18
CA ALA A 88 9.39 6.25 -6.37
C ALA A 88 10.74 5.54 -6.11
N THR A 89 11.25 5.58 -4.89
CA THR A 89 12.57 5.03 -4.58
C THR A 89 12.51 3.81 -3.69
N PRO A 90 13.51 2.90 -3.80
CA PRO A 90 13.62 1.74 -2.90
C PRO A 90 13.67 2.13 -1.42
N GLN A 91 14.37 3.22 -1.10
CA GLN A 91 14.50 3.70 0.27
C GLN A 91 13.17 4.17 0.87
N GLN A 92 12.31 4.84 0.05
CA GLN A 92 10.96 5.20 0.48
C GLN A 92 10.10 3.96 0.76
N ALA A 93 10.16 2.97 -0.13
CA ALA A 93 9.40 1.74 0.03
C ALA A 93 9.85 0.94 1.28
N ASP A 94 11.17 0.82 1.48
CA ASP A 94 11.75 0.15 2.65
C ASP A 94 11.40 0.87 3.95
N ALA A 95 11.49 2.21 3.97
CA ALA A 95 11.15 3.02 5.14
C ALA A 95 9.69 2.84 5.56
N ILE A 96 8.74 2.84 4.62
CA ILE A 96 7.32 2.64 4.92
C ILE A 96 7.09 1.34 5.71
N VAL A 97 7.75 0.26 5.30
CA VAL A 97 7.60 -1.05 5.97
C VAL A 97 8.36 -1.09 7.30
N ARG A 98 9.61 -0.62 7.33
CA ARG A 98 10.45 -0.63 8.54
C ARG A 98 9.93 0.26 9.66
N GLU A 99 9.34 1.41 9.28
CA GLU A 99 8.78 2.37 10.22
C GLU A 99 7.31 2.07 10.56
N GLU A 100 6.82 0.92 10.14
CA GLU A 100 5.45 0.45 10.40
C GLU A 100 4.37 1.41 9.88
N GLN A 101 4.67 2.18 8.83
CA GLN A 101 3.71 3.05 8.16
C GLN A 101 2.75 2.27 7.24
N GLY A 102 3.10 1.04 6.89
CA GLY A 102 2.29 0.10 6.13
C GLY A 102 2.95 -1.28 6.13
N ASP A 103 2.18 -2.32 5.90
CA ASP A 103 2.68 -3.71 5.82
C ASP A 103 3.08 -4.09 4.39
N ILE A 104 2.48 -3.42 3.40
CA ILE A 104 2.74 -3.62 1.96
C ILE A 104 2.85 -2.26 1.27
N VAL A 105 3.71 -2.19 0.24
CA VAL A 105 3.84 -1.02 -0.63
C VAL A 105 3.18 -1.30 -1.98
N MET A 106 2.33 -0.37 -2.44
CA MET A 106 1.64 -0.45 -3.72
C MET A 106 2.32 0.45 -4.75
N LEU A 107 2.87 -0.15 -5.79
CA LEU A 107 3.62 0.54 -6.85
C LEU A 107 2.90 0.36 -8.19
N ALA A 108 2.51 1.46 -8.85
CA ALA A 108 1.98 1.44 -10.19
C ALA A 108 2.97 2.08 -11.18
N HIS A 109 3.14 3.39 -11.14
CA HIS A 109 4.00 4.12 -12.09
C HIS A 109 5.45 3.60 -12.09
N ALA A 110 6.03 3.33 -10.92
CA ALA A 110 7.38 2.80 -10.83
C ALA A 110 7.53 1.42 -11.51
N MET A 111 6.50 0.57 -11.41
CA MET A 111 6.50 -0.75 -12.07
C MET A 111 6.18 -0.68 -13.58
N LEU A 112 5.50 0.39 -14.04
CA LEU A 112 5.31 0.64 -15.47
C LEU A 112 6.59 1.16 -16.12
N ASP A 113 7.34 1.99 -15.41
CA ASP A 113 8.63 2.54 -15.85
C ASP A 113 9.74 1.46 -15.81
N ASP A 114 9.75 0.66 -14.76
CA ASP A 114 10.70 -0.45 -14.57
C ASP A 114 9.98 -1.73 -14.13
N PRO A 115 9.65 -2.66 -15.03
CA PRO A 115 9.02 -3.93 -14.69
C PRO A 115 9.85 -4.82 -13.75
N ASN A 116 11.17 -4.58 -13.67
CA ASN A 116 12.10 -5.29 -12.79
C ASN A 116 12.43 -4.48 -11.52
N TRP A 117 11.62 -3.48 -11.21
CA TRP A 117 11.81 -2.60 -10.06
C TRP A 117 12.11 -3.35 -8.74
N PRO A 118 11.46 -4.47 -8.38
CA PRO A 118 11.76 -5.20 -7.14
C PRO A 118 13.21 -5.71 -7.08
N TRP A 119 13.75 -6.15 -8.22
CA TRP A 119 15.13 -6.58 -8.32
C TRP A 119 16.10 -5.41 -8.19
N HIS A 120 15.85 -4.33 -8.90
CA HIS A 120 16.69 -3.12 -8.80
C HIS A 120 16.62 -2.52 -7.40
N ALA A 121 15.45 -2.53 -6.76
CA ALA A 121 15.28 -2.10 -5.37
C ALA A 121 16.07 -2.97 -4.39
N ALA A 122 15.98 -4.29 -4.52
CA ALA A 122 16.73 -5.21 -3.68
C ALA A 122 18.24 -4.99 -3.81
N LYS A 123 18.74 -4.76 -5.03
CA LYS A 123 20.16 -4.40 -5.26
C LYS A 123 20.53 -3.07 -4.60
N ALA A 124 19.72 -2.04 -4.80
CA ALA A 124 19.97 -0.70 -4.24
C ALA A 124 19.94 -0.69 -2.70
N LEU A 125 19.20 -1.60 -2.09
CA LEU A 125 19.10 -1.79 -0.63
C LEU A 125 20.14 -2.78 -0.09
N GLY A 126 20.99 -3.35 -0.94
CA GLY A 126 22.02 -4.29 -0.53
C GLY A 126 21.47 -5.65 -0.04
N VAL A 127 20.30 -6.04 -0.53
CA VAL A 127 19.71 -7.34 -0.15
C VAL A 127 20.54 -8.47 -0.74
N PRO A 128 21.04 -9.42 0.09
CA PRO A 128 21.78 -10.56 -0.42
C PRO A 128 20.95 -11.38 -1.42
N ASN A 129 21.58 -11.82 -2.51
CA ASN A 129 20.93 -12.62 -3.54
C ASN A 129 19.69 -11.94 -4.17
N ALA A 130 19.76 -10.64 -4.41
CA ALA A 130 18.69 -9.81 -4.97
C ALA A 130 18.04 -10.42 -6.23
N LYS A 131 18.80 -11.15 -7.03
CA LYS A 131 18.30 -11.84 -8.23
C LYS A 131 17.10 -12.76 -8.00
N TRP A 132 16.94 -13.30 -6.80
CA TRP A 132 15.81 -14.18 -6.47
C TRP A 132 14.47 -13.45 -6.30
N THR A 133 14.45 -12.13 -6.43
CA THR A 133 13.21 -11.36 -6.63
C THR A 133 12.67 -11.50 -8.06
N LEU A 134 13.47 -11.98 -9.00
CA LEU A 134 13.06 -12.32 -10.37
C LEU A 134 12.51 -13.76 -10.43
N PRO A 135 11.71 -14.09 -11.47
CA PRO A 135 11.32 -15.47 -11.71
C PRO A 135 12.54 -16.40 -11.77
N ALA A 136 12.47 -17.55 -11.12
CA ALA A 136 13.61 -18.45 -10.90
C ALA A 136 14.36 -18.84 -12.21
N GLN A 137 13.62 -19.04 -13.30
CA GLN A 137 14.19 -19.36 -14.61
C GLN A 137 15.09 -18.26 -15.17
N TYR A 138 14.89 -16.99 -14.78
CA TYR A 138 15.75 -15.86 -15.19
C TYR A 138 16.84 -15.61 -14.15
N ALA A 139 16.50 -15.67 -12.86
CA ALA A 139 17.43 -15.46 -11.75
C ALA A 139 18.66 -16.38 -11.83
N HIS A 140 18.46 -17.62 -12.28
CA HIS A 140 19.52 -18.61 -12.46
C HIS A 140 20.67 -18.12 -13.36
N TRP A 141 20.37 -17.33 -14.39
CA TRP A 141 21.37 -16.87 -15.37
C TRP A 141 22.05 -15.56 -15.00
N ILE A 142 21.56 -14.87 -13.99
CA ILE A 142 22.15 -13.59 -13.55
C ILE A 142 23.31 -13.87 -12.60
N ARG A 143 24.49 -13.35 -12.97
CA ARG A 143 25.68 -13.33 -12.10
C ARG A 143 25.63 -12.06 -11.26
N GLU A 144 25.81 -12.21 -9.96
CA GLU A 144 26.01 -11.10 -9.02
C GLU A 144 27.48 -10.76 -8.91
#